data_c10bcfdf7029618d36e30c829826b6ab
#
_entry.id   c10bcfdf7029618d36e30c829826b6ab
#
_cell.length_a   1.000
_cell.length_b   1.000
_cell.length_c   1.000
_cell.angle_alpha   90.00
_cell.angle_beta   90.00
_cell.angle_gamma   90.00
#
_symmetry.space_group_name_H-M   'P 1'
#
loop_
_entity.id
_entity.type
_entity.pdbx_description
1 polymer ?
#
loop_
_entity_poly.entity_id
_entity_poly.type
_entity_poly.pdbx_seq_one_letter_code
_entity_poly.pdbx_strand_id
1 'polypeptide(L)'
;MVALSIRRNHGVKRSLFASPYTLWMILFTILPCILVAYYALTDANGAFTLDNFRHFWDSNYAKNQLYAQMGDAAASFITRGTVNVDTLVYSLWMAFLCTLISLLLGYPAALFMADKHMKIGSTIVVLFIIPMWMNFLLRTIAWMSLLEDQGLINRFLRLLGFNGVQLMYNSGAVLLGMVYNFLPFMVFPIYTSLSKLDPKLGEAAQDLGCNEWRTFTRVTAPLSLPGVISGVTMVFMPSVTTFFIPRILGGGNTMMFGDLIESKFLTEGNWNVGSALSLIMMILILVSLGVLRRADPEGEGGSLI
;
A
#
# COMPACT_ATOMS: atom_id res chain seq x y z
N MET A 1 17.09 51.33 -8.26
CA MET A 1 16.94 50.94 -6.83
C MET A 1 15.50 50.63 -6.41
N VAL A 2 14.45 51.09 -7.08
CA VAL A 2 13.03 50.84 -6.69
C VAL A 2 12.56 49.42 -7.05
N ALA A 3 13.06 48.81 -8.13
CA ALA A 3 12.63 47.46 -8.56
C ALA A 3 13.05 46.29 -7.66
N LEU A 4 14.10 46.44 -6.85
CA LEU A 4 14.60 45.40 -5.94
C LEU A 4 13.80 45.36 -4.61
N SER A 5 13.16 46.44 -4.20
CA SER A 5 12.36 46.50 -2.96
C SER A 5 10.99 45.83 -3.10
N ILE A 6 10.41 45.86 -4.32
CA ILE A 6 9.09 45.27 -4.60
C ILE A 6 9.17 43.73 -4.61
N ARG A 7 10.28 43.18 -5.11
CA ARG A 7 10.49 41.72 -5.16
C ARG A 7 10.67 41.08 -3.77
N ARG A 8 11.24 41.82 -2.83
CA ARG A 8 11.48 41.38 -1.45
C ARG A 8 10.19 41.30 -0.62
N ASN A 9 9.24 42.20 -0.86
CA ASN A 9 7.97 42.25 -0.11
C ASN A 9 6.97 41.14 -0.53
N HIS A 10 7.03 40.64 -1.76
CA HIS A 10 6.17 39.53 -2.19
C HIS A 10 6.61 38.18 -1.60
N GLY A 11 7.91 37.97 -1.39
CA GLY A 11 8.43 36.76 -0.75
C GLY A 11 8.00 36.65 0.72
N VAL A 12 8.08 37.72 1.48
CA VAL A 12 7.71 37.76 2.91
C VAL A 12 6.20 37.54 3.09
N LYS A 13 5.36 38.12 2.23
CA LYS A 13 3.90 37.92 2.29
C LYS A 13 3.53 36.46 1.98
N ARG A 14 4.13 35.85 0.96
CA ARG A 14 3.91 34.43 0.64
C ARG A 14 4.36 33.49 1.76
N SER A 15 5.50 33.76 2.38
CA SER A 15 5.99 33.01 3.54
C SER A 15 5.06 33.11 4.74
N LEU A 16 4.48 34.30 4.99
CA LEU A 16 3.54 34.51 6.09
C LEU A 16 2.21 33.77 5.88
N PHE A 17 1.71 33.72 4.62
CA PHE A 17 0.51 32.93 4.30
C PHE A 17 0.74 31.41 4.32
N ALA A 18 1.97 30.97 4.08
CA ALA A 18 2.34 29.55 4.18
C ALA A 18 2.62 29.09 5.64
N SER A 19 2.84 30.04 6.57
CA SER A 19 3.26 29.70 7.94
C SER A 19 2.27 28.83 8.72
N PRO A 20 0.93 28.97 8.62
CA PRO A 20 0.02 28.06 9.31
C PRO A 20 0.11 26.63 8.80
N TYR A 21 0.29 26.47 7.48
CA TYR A 21 0.47 25.15 6.85
C TYR A 21 1.80 24.51 7.25
N THR A 22 2.90 25.28 7.23
CA THR A 22 4.22 24.76 7.64
C THR A 22 4.24 24.39 9.12
N LEU A 23 3.60 25.19 9.99
CA LEU A 23 3.46 24.85 11.40
C LEU A 23 2.66 23.56 11.61
N TRP A 24 1.55 23.40 10.88
CA TRP A 24 0.76 22.18 10.89
C TRP A 24 1.58 20.97 10.46
N MET A 25 2.32 21.08 9.35
CA MET A 25 3.18 19.99 8.84
C MET A 25 4.29 19.61 9.84
N ILE A 26 4.92 20.59 10.48
CA ILE A 26 5.92 20.34 11.53
C ILE A 26 5.29 19.60 12.71
N LEU A 27 4.16 20.08 13.20
CA LEU A 27 3.53 19.54 14.41
C LEU A 27 2.95 18.13 14.20
N PHE A 28 2.30 17.89 13.05
CA PHE A 28 1.56 16.63 12.82
C PHE A 28 2.28 15.61 11.93
N THR A 29 3.37 15.99 11.26
CA THR A 29 4.14 15.07 10.43
C THR A 29 5.55 14.88 10.97
N ILE A 30 6.29 15.96 11.17
CA ILE A 30 7.70 15.87 11.57
C ILE A 30 7.84 15.44 13.03
N LEU A 31 7.06 16.02 13.95
CA LEU A 31 7.14 15.70 15.37
C LEU A 31 6.85 14.22 15.67
N PRO A 32 5.78 13.58 15.13
CA PRO A 32 5.57 12.15 15.32
C PRO A 32 6.72 11.29 14.75
N CYS A 33 7.29 11.65 13.59
CA CYS A 33 8.46 10.95 13.04
C CYS A 33 9.68 11.04 13.96
N ILE A 34 9.91 12.22 14.56
CA ILE A 34 10.99 12.40 15.55
C ILE A 34 10.73 11.56 16.79
N LEU A 35 9.48 11.52 17.31
CA LEU A 35 9.10 10.68 18.45
C LEU A 35 9.33 9.20 18.18
N VAL A 36 8.94 8.70 17.01
CA VAL A 36 9.21 7.31 16.58
C VAL A 36 10.72 7.06 16.53
N ALA A 37 11.51 7.97 15.96
CA ALA A 37 12.96 7.84 15.93
C ALA A 37 13.57 7.88 17.35
N TYR A 38 13.05 8.73 18.24
CA TYR A 38 13.49 8.79 19.63
C TYR A 38 13.24 7.47 20.36
N TYR A 39 12.00 6.95 20.34
CA TYR A 39 11.68 5.68 20.99
C TYR A 39 12.41 4.48 20.35
N ALA A 40 12.67 4.50 19.05
CA ALA A 40 13.43 3.45 18.39
C ALA A 40 14.88 3.36 18.88
N LEU A 41 15.46 4.51 19.26
CA LEU A 41 16.87 4.65 19.67
C LEU A 41 17.06 4.73 21.18
N THR A 42 16.01 4.62 22.00
CA THR A 42 16.07 4.68 23.46
C THR A 42 15.49 3.42 24.09
N ASP A 43 15.97 3.09 25.31
CA ASP A 43 15.39 2.07 26.15
C ASP A 43 14.24 2.64 27.02
N ALA A 44 13.66 1.80 27.89
CA ALA A 44 12.60 2.21 28.80
C ALA A 44 13.05 3.29 29.82
N ASN A 45 14.34 3.45 30.04
CA ASN A 45 14.93 4.45 30.95
C ASN A 45 15.34 5.75 30.24
N GLY A 46 15.15 5.81 28.89
CA GLY A 46 15.55 6.95 28.07
C GLY A 46 17.04 6.96 27.69
N ALA A 47 17.80 5.92 27.98
CA ALA A 47 19.20 5.78 27.57
C ALA A 47 19.29 5.36 26.09
N PHE A 48 20.28 5.90 25.38
CA PHE A 48 20.50 5.53 23.97
C PHE A 48 20.88 4.06 23.81
N THR A 49 20.14 3.34 22.99
CA THR A 49 20.38 1.92 22.69
C THR A 49 20.02 1.54 21.26
N LEU A 50 20.71 0.54 20.73
CA LEU A 50 20.36 -0.10 19.46
C LEU A 50 19.76 -1.49 19.67
N ASP A 51 19.55 -1.92 20.90
CA ASP A 51 19.02 -3.26 21.21
C ASP A 51 17.60 -3.46 20.69
N ASN A 52 16.80 -2.39 20.56
CA ASN A 52 15.47 -2.46 19.94
C ASN A 52 15.51 -3.03 18.52
N PHE A 53 16.59 -2.80 17.77
CA PHE A 53 16.79 -3.34 16.43
C PHE A 53 17.24 -4.80 16.43
N ARG A 54 17.83 -5.31 17.52
CA ARG A 54 18.18 -6.73 17.65
C ARG A 54 16.94 -7.60 17.59
N HIS A 55 15.81 -7.13 18.10
CA HIS A 55 14.53 -7.82 17.98
C HIS A 55 14.12 -8.08 16.52
N PHE A 56 14.61 -7.28 15.57
CA PHE A 56 14.34 -7.50 14.15
C PHE A 56 15.17 -8.66 13.56
N TRP A 57 16.44 -8.78 13.96
CA TRP A 57 17.38 -9.76 13.40
C TRP A 57 17.43 -11.06 14.21
N ASP A 58 17.28 -10.96 15.53
CA ASP A 58 17.41 -12.09 16.44
C ASP A 58 16.05 -12.60 16.90
N SER A 59 15.57 -13.61 16.21
CA SER A 59 14.34 -14.32 16.56
C SER A 59 14.42 -15.02 17.93
N ASN A 60 15.62 -15.34 18.40
CA ASN A 60 15.84 -15.98 19.69
C ASN A 60 15.82 -14.98 20.85
N TYR A 61 16.08 -13.71 20.60
CA TYR A 61 16.11 -12.68 21.63
C TYR A 61 14.73 -12.53 22.32
N ALA A 62 13.67 -12.40 21.54
CA ALA A 62 12.29 -12.36 22.05
C ALA A 62 11.89 -13.66 22.74
N LYS A 63 12.32 -14.82 22.20
CA LYS A 63 12.19 -16.14 22.80
C LYS A 63 12.85 -16.20 24.17
N ASN A 64 14.12 -15.80 24.25
CA ASN A 64 14.89 -15.90 25.49
C ASN A 64 14.35 -14.98 26.59
N GLN A 65 13.84 -13.80 26.25
CA GLN A 65 13.15 -12.93 27.22
C GLN A 65 11.85 -13.56 27.74
N LEU A 66 11.08 -14.22 26.87
CA LEU A 66 9.84 -14.86 27.26
C LEU A 66 10.10 -16.13 28.11
N TYR A 67 11.13 -16.90 27.76
CA TYR A 67 11.59 -18.03 28.60
C TYR A 67 12.07 -17.56 29.98
N ALA A 68 12.76 -16.44 30.06
CA ALA A 68 13.21 -15.87 31.34
C ALA A 68 12.04 -15.41 32.22
N GLN A 69 10.91 -15.00 31.63
CA GLN A 69 9.73 -14.50 32.36
C GLN A 69 8.70 -15.61 32.68
N MET A 70 8.50 -16.58 31.80
CA MET A 70 7.40 -17.57 31.88
C MET A 70 7.85 -19.02 32.02
N GLY A 71 9.15 -19.32 31.95
CA GLY A 71 9.68 -20.67 32.01
C GLY A 71 9.21 -21.59 30.87
N ASP A 72 9.28 -22.92 31.10
CA ASP A 72 8.97 -23.93 30.05
C ASP A 72 7.51 -23.89 29.54
N ALA A 73 6.58 -23.28 30.27
CA ALA A 73 5.19 -23.11 29.83
C ALA A 73 5.07 -22.24 28.58
N ALA A 74 6.03 -21.34 28.36
CA ALA A 74 6.08 -20.51 27.16
C ALA A 74 6.45 -21.28 25.88
N ALA A 75 7.12 -22.45 26.03
CA ALA A 75 7.58 -23.24 24.89
C ALA A 75 6.44 -23.73 23.99
N SER A 76 5.28 -24.03 24.55
CA SER A 76 4.11 -24.52 23.81
C SER A 76 3.43 -23.41 22.97
N PHE A 77 3.57 -22.17 23.37
CA PHE A 77 2.99 -21.02 22.66
C PHE A 77 3.89 -20.47 21.52
N ILE A 78 5.19 -20.79 21.54
CA ILE A 78 6.20 -20.16 20.67
C ILE A 78 6.54 -21.00 19.43
N THR A 79 5.84 -22.07 19.14
CA THR A 79 6.11 -22.93 17.96
C THR A 79 5.95 -22.19 16.61
N ARG A 80 5.43 -20.96 16.62
CA ARG A 80 5.35 -20.06 15.45
C ARG A 80 6.05 -18.73 15.66
N GLY A 81 6.94 -18.61 16.63
CA GLY A 81 7.51 -17.35 17.08
C GLY A 81 8.86 -17.07 16.49
N THR A 82 9.01 -16.95 15.22
CA THR A 82 10.10 -16.19 14.70
C THR A 82 9.51 -15.21 13.76
N VAL A 83 9.71 -13.81 14.09
CA VAL A 83 10.23 -13.43 12.88
C VAL A 83 9.72 -12.20 12.25
N ASN A 84 10.28 -11.21 12.73
CA ASN A 84 10.09 -9.91 12.16
C ASN A 84 10.59 -9.84 10.69
N VAL A 85 11.69 -10.54 10.37
CA VAL A 85 12.23 -10.60 8.99
C VAL A 85 11.34 -11.40 8.05
N ASP A 86 10.91 -12.61 8.46
CA ASP A 86 10.06 -13.46 7.61
C ASP A 86 8.69 -12.79 7.41
N THR A 87 8.17 -12.12 8.45
CA THR A 87 6.93 -11.34 8.34
C THR A 87 7.09 -10.16 7.38
N LEU A 88 8.27 -9.49 7.38
CA LEU A 88 8.57 -8.44 6.41
C LEU A 88 8.64 -8.98 4.98
N VAL A 89 9.39 -10.06 4.77
CA VAL A 89 9.51 -10.72 3.45
C VAL A 89 8.15 -11.20 2.96
N TYR A 90 7.35 -11.80 3.85
CA TYR A 90 5.99 -12.21 3.54
C TYR A 90 5.10 -11.02 3.14
N SER A 91 5.20 -9.90 3.85
CA SER A 91 4.45 -8.68 3.53
C SER A 91 4.84 -8.09 2.19
N LEU A 92 6.14 -8.07 1.87
CA LEU A 92 6.63 -7.64 0.57
C LEU A 92 6.13 -8.55 -0.56
N TRP A 93 6.13 -9.86 -0.32
CA TRP A 93 5.61 -10.83 -1.28
C TRP A 93 4.11 -10.64 -1.53
N MET A 94 3.31 -10.48 -0.47
CA MET A 94 1.87 -10.23 -0.57
C MET A 94 1.57 -8.90 -1.26
N ALA A 95 2.32 -7.85 -0.96
CA ALA A 95 2.20 -6.55 -1.62
C ALA A 95 2.58 -6.63 -3.11
N PHE A 96 3.64 -7.38 -3.44
CA PHE A 96 4.02 -7.63 -4.83
C PHE A 96 2.92 -8.37 -5.59
N LEU A 97 2.38 -9.47 -5.02
CA LEU A 97 1.27 -10.22 -5.63
C LEU A 97 0.02 -9.35 -5.79
N CYS A 98 -0.33 -8.57 -4.77
CA CYS A 98 -1.45 -7.63 -4.83
C CYS A 98 -1.27 -6.62 -5.98
N THR A 99 -0.09 -6.04 -6.09
CA THR A 99 0.25 -5.07 -7.13
C THR A 99 0.21 -5.70 -8.52
N LEU A 100 0.78 -6.89 -8.67
CA LEU A 100 0.80 -7.63 -9.94
C LEU A 100 -0.63 -7.98 -10.40
N ILE A 101 -1.46 -8.55 -9.50
CA ILE A 101 -2.85 -8.90 -9.82
C ILE A 101 -3.65 -7.63 -10.13
N SER A 102 -3.46 -6.56 -9.33
CA SER A 102 -4.12 -5.27 -9.59
C SER A 102 -3.72 -4.67 -10.93
N LEU A 103 -2.47 -4.84 -11.36
CA LEU A 103 -2.01 -4.40 -12.68
C LEU A 103 -2.63 -5.25 -13.80
N LEU A 104 -2.63 -6.58 -13.66
CA LEU A 104 -3.20 -7.50 -14.65
C LEU A 104 -4.70 -7.29 -14.86
N LEU A 105 -5.44 -6.95 -13.80
CA LEU A 105 -6.87 -6.66 -13.88
C LEU A 105 -7.13 -5.18 -14.22
N GLY A 106 -6.35 -4.29 -13.66
CA GLY A 106 -6.54 -2.84 -13.75
C GLY A 106 -6.17 -2.27 -15.11
N TYR A 107 -5.11 -2.78 -15.74
CA TYR A 107 -4.67 -2.27 -17.05
C TYR A 107 -5.71 -2.53 -18.15
N PRO A 108 -6.25 -3.76 -18.34
CA PRO A 108 -7.33 -3.99 -19.29
C PRO A 108 -8.60 -3.18 -18.97
N ALA A 109 -8.95 -3.06 -17.68
CA ALA A 109 -10.10 -2.24 -17.28
C ALA A 109 -9.91 -0.76 -17.62
N ALA A 110 -8.71 -0.21 -17.36
CA ALA A 110 -8.37 1.17 -17.69
C ALA A 110 -8.37 1.41 -19.21
N LEU A 111 -7.84 0.44 -19.99
CA LEU A 111 -7.84 0.50 -21.45
C LEU A 111 -9.26 0.55 -21.99
N PHE A 112 -10.14 -0.33 -21.49
CA PHE A 112 -11.55 -0.37 -21.87
C PHE A 112 -12.28 0.94 -21.54
N MET A 113 -12.01 1.52 -20.36
CA MET A 113 -12.62 2.79 -19.95
C MET A 113 -12.08 4.00 -20.73
N ALA A 114 -10.83 3.95 -21.21
CA ALA A 114 -10.22 5.03 -21.99
C ALA A 114 -10.63 5.02 -23.47
N ASP A 115 -11.28 3.97 -23.95
CA ASP A 115 -11.73 3.87 -25.32
C ASP A 115 -12.83 4.90 -25.63
N LYS A 116 -12.51 5.87 -26.47
CA LYS A 116 -13.40 6.99 -26.86
C LYS A 116 -14.57 6.53 -27.74
N HIS A 117 -14.50 5.36 -28.37
CA HIS A 117 -15.60 4.79 -29.15
C HIS A 117 -16.72 4.25 -28.26
N MET A 118 -16.43 3.97 -26.98
CA MET A 118 -17.41 3.49 -26.02
C MET A 118 -18.10 4.64 -25.28
N LYS A 119 -19.36 4.91 -25.61
CA LYS A 119 -20.21 5.89 -24.89
C LYS A 119 -20.37 5.59 -23.38
N ILE A 120 -20.13 4.35 -22.97
CA ILE A 120 -20.29 3.84 -21.59
C ILE A 120 -19.04 4.05 -20.74
N GLY A 121 -17.88 4.37 -21.32
CA GLY A 121 -16.61 4.48 -20.60
C GLY A 121 -16.68 5.45 -19.41
N SER A 122 -17.25 6.63 -19.60
CA SER A 122 -17.44 7.64 -18.53
C SER A 122 -18.31 7.12 -17.36
N THR A 123 -19.35 6.35 -17.64
CA THR A 123 -20.23 5.78 -16.61
C THR A 123 -19.51 4.70 -15.81
N ILE A 124 -18.68 3.88 -16.46
CA ILE A 124 -17.90 2.84 -15.80
C ILE A 124 -16.84 3.46 -14.88
N VAL A 125 -16.22 4.56 -15.29
CA VAL A 125 -15.29 5.32 -14.42
C VAL A 125 -15.97 5.73 -13.12
N VAL A 126 -17.18 6.29 -13.20
CA VAL A 126 -17.96 6.68 -12.02
C VAL A 126 -18.27 5.46 -11.15
N LEU A 127 -18.67 4.34 -11.75
CA LEU A 127 -18.97 3.10 -11.05
C LEU A 127 -17.74 2.54 -10.31
N PHE A 128 -16.53 2.71 -10.86
CA PHE A 128 -15.27 2.34 -10.20
C PHE A 128 -14.90 3.27 -9.04
N ILE A 129 -15.28 4.56 -9.13
CA ILE A 129 -14.99 5.55 -8.09
C ILE A 129 -15.95 5.42 -6.90
N ILE A 130 -17.22 5.06 -7.11
CA ILE A 130 -18.23 4.95 -6.03
C ILE A 130 -17.74 4.09 -4.85
N PRO A 131 -17.16 2.87 -5.04
CA PRO A 131 -16.64 2.08 -3.93
C PRO A 131 -15.52 2.76 -3.16
N MET A 132 -14.74 3.68 -3.78
CA MET A 132 -13.68 4.40 -3.06
C MET A 132 -14.22 5.37 -2.01
N TRP A 133 -15.44 5.87 -2.17
CA TRP A 133 -16.08 6.74 -1.19
C TRP A 133 -16.64 5.99 0.03
N MET A 134 -16.78 4.67 -0.09
CA MET A 134 -17.16 3.85 1.04
C MET A 134 -15.99 3.71 2.03
N ASN A 135 -16.32 3.67 3.32
CA ASN A 135 -15.32 3.44 4.35
C ASN A 135 -14.58 2.12 4.11
N PHE A 136 -13.24 2.18 4.18
CA PHE A 136 -12.35 1.04 3.97
C PHE A 136 -12.66 -0.15 4.91
N LEU A 137 -12.97 0.15 6.19
CA LEU A 137 -13.30 -0.88 7.18
C LEU A 137 -14.59 -1.61 6.82
N LEU A 138 -15.63 -0.87 6.45
CA LEU A 138 -16.92 -1.45 6.06
C LEU A 138 -16.78 -2.37 4.84
N ARG A 139 -15.96 -1.99 3.84
CA ARG A 139 -15.68 -2.84 2.69
C ARG A 139 -15.00 -4.14 3.08
N THR A 140 -14.04 -4.08 3.99
CA THR A 140 -13.31 -5.28 4.45
C THR A 140 -14.23 -6.19 5.27
N ILE A 141 -15.08 -5.64 6.14
CA ILE A 141 -16.08 -6.41 6.91
C ILE A 141 -17.14 -7.01 5.98
N ALA A 142 -17.55 -6.31 4.92
CA ALA A 142 -18.46 -6.88 3.93
C ALA A 142 -17.86 -8.11 3.24
N TRP A 143 -16.57 -8.06 2.88
CA TRP A 143 -15.87 -9.24 2.35
C TRP A 143 -15.79 -10.36 3.36
N MET A 144 -15.54 -10.07 4.65
CA MET A 144 -15.60 -11.06 5.71
C MET A 144 -16.94 -11.80 5.70
N SER A 145 -18.07 -11.06 5.73
CA SER A 145 -19.41 -11.65 5.72
C SER A 145 -19.72 -12.45 4.44
N LEU A 146 -19.13 -12.08 3.30
CA LEU A 146 -19.30 -12.83 2.04
C LEU A 146 -18.52 -14.15 2.04
N LEU A 147 -17.31 -14.15 2.63
CA LEU A 147 -16.39 -15.29 2.63
C LEU A 147 -16.63 -16.27 3.79
N GLU A 148 -17.42 -15.90 4.81
CA GLU A 148 -17.78 -16.79 5.94
C GLU A 148 -18.37 -18.13 5.47
N ASP A 149 -18.28 -19.15 6.31
CA ASP A 149 -18.80 -20.51 6.00
C ASP A 149 -20.29 -20.51 5.64
N GLN A 150 -21.06 -19.61 6.24
CA GLN A 150 -22.48 -19.41 5.92
C GLN A 150 -22.72 -18.22 4.98
N GLY A 151 -21.66 -17.59 4.47
CA GLY A 151 -21.69 -16.45 3.57
C GLY A 151 -22.29 -16.78 2.21
N LEU A 152 -22.65 -15.72 1.45
CA LEU A 152 -23.27 -15.88 0.14
C LEU A 152 -22.44 -16.70 -0.84
N ILE A 153 -21.10 -16.54 -0.84
CA ILE A 153 -20.21 -17.26 -1.74
C ILE A 153 -20.24 -18.76 -1.43
N ASN A 154 -20.13 -19.15 -0.17
CA ASN A 154 -20.18 -20.55 0.23
C ASN A 154 -21.58 -21.17 -0.01
N ARG A 155 -22.67 -20.42 0.15
CA ARG A 155 -24.03 -20.88 -0.21
C ARG A 155 -24.13 -21.14 -1.71
N PHE A 156 -23.58 -20.25 -2.55
CA PHE A 156 -23.57 -20.44 -3.98
C PHE A 156 -22.72 -21.65 -4.40
N LEU A 157 -21.53 -21.84 -3.81
CA LEU A 157 -20.66 -22.98 -4.06
C LEU A 157 -21.35 -24.31 -3.67
N ARG A 158 -22.09 -24.33 -2.55
CA ARG A 158 -22.87 -25.52 -2.14
C ARG A 158 -23.98 -25.86 -3.12
N LEU A 159 -24.63 -24.85 -3.73
CA LEU A 159 -25.62 -25.07 -4.79
C LEU A 159 -25.00 -25.69 -6.05
N LEU A 160 -23.72 -25.43 -6.32
CA LEU A 160 -22.95 -26.03 -7.42
C LEU A 160 -22.37 -27.40 -7.07
N GLY A 161 -22.63 -27.94 -5.86
CA GLY A 161 -22.16 -29.26 -5.42
C GLY A 161 -20.79 -29.28 -4.76
N PHE A 162 -20.19 -28.11 -4.49
CA PHE A 162 -18.93 -28.03 -3.72
C PHE A 162 -19.23 -28.07 -2.21
N ASN A 163 -18.68 -29.05 -1.50
CA ASN A 163 -18.78 -29.13 -0.04
C ASN A 163 -17.87 -28.08 0.60
N GLY A 164 -18.46 -27.17 1.35
CA GLY A 164 -17.85 -26.14 2.21
C GLY A 164 -16.35 -25.85 2.04
N VAL A 165 -16.01 -24.83 1.28
CA VAL A 165 -14.62 -24.39 1.10
C VAL A 165 -14.32 -23.36 2.18
N GLN A 166 -13.25 -23.58 2.94
CA GLN A 166 -12.76 -22.58 3.90
C GLN A 166 -12.12 -21.42 3.14
N LEU A 167 -12.92 -20.40 2.84
CA LEU A 167 -12.49 -19.23 2.09
C LEU A 167 -11.83 -18.18 2.97
N MET A 168 -12.08 -18.19 4.30
CA MET A 168 -11.52 -17.25 5.27
C MET A 168 -10.28 -17.77 5.99
N TYR A 169 -9.61 -16.84 6.69
CA TYR A 169 -8.47 -17.12 7.58
C TYR A 169 -7.25 -17.71 6.86
N ASN A 170 -7.04 -17.30 5.62
CA ASN A 170 -5.92 -17.73 4.80
C ASN A 170 -5.33 -16.56 3.97
N SER A 171 -4.14 -16.76 3.41
CA SER A 171 -3.45 -15.77 2.59
C SER A 171 -4.23 -15.35 1.34
N GLY A 172 -5.05 -16.27 0.80
CA GLY A 172 -5.89 -15.98 -0.37
C GLY A 172 -7.00 -14.97 -0.06
N ALA A 173 -7.66 -15.09 1.10
CA ALA A 173 -8.66 -14.12 1.56
C ALA A 173 -8.05 -12.73 1.78
N VAL A 174 -6.85 -12.69 2.39
CA VAL A 174 -6.12 -11.43 2.59
C VAL A 174 -5.77 -10.80 1.25
N LEU A 175 -5.22 -11.59 0.33
CA LEU A 175 -4.84 -11.11 -1.01
C LEU A 175 -6.06 -10.58 -1.79
N LEU A 176 -7.18 -11.29 -1.76
CA LEU A 176 -8.44 -10.87 -2.38
C LEU A 176 -8.93 -9.55 -1.79
N GLY A 177 -8.93 -9.43 -0.46
CA GLY A 177 -9.29 -8.18 0.23
C GLY A 177 -8.36 -7.02 -0.13
N MET A 178 -7.06 -7.25 -0.24
CA MET A 178 -6.07 -6.26 -0.66
C MET A 178 -6.31 -5.81 -2.11
N VAL A 179 -6.42 -6.77 -3.04
CA VAL A 179 -6.68 -6.47 -4.46
C VAL A 179 -7.96 -5.66 -4.63
N TYR A 180 -9.05 -6.09 -4.00
CA TYR A 180 -10.33 -5.36 -4.08
C TYR A 180 -10.23 -3.92 -3.57
N ASN A 181 -9.56 -3.73 -2.43
CA ASN A 181 -9.44 -2.40 -1.84
C ASN A 181 -8.50 -1.49 -2.62
N PHE A 182 -7.44 -2.02 -3.22
CA PHE A 182 -6.39 -1.24 -3.88
C PHE A 182 -6.51 -1.18 -5.41
N LEU A 183 -7.31 -2.04 -6.04
CA LEU A 183 -7.52 -2.06 -7.49
C LEU A 183 -7.89 -0.68 -8.10
N PRO A 184 -8.78 0.12 -7.51
CA PRO A 184 -9.10 1.44 -8.06
C PRO A 184 -7.89 2.39 -8.13
N PHE A 185 -6.96 2.28 -7.19
CA PHE A 185 -5.73 3.07 -7.17
C PHE A 185 -4.74 2.67 -8.29
N MET A 186 -4.87 1.46 -8.83
CA MET A 186 -4.15 1.04 -10.03
C MET A 186 -4.83 1.55 -11.30
N VAL A 187 -6.16 1.38 -11.38
CA VAL A 187 -6.95 1.71 -12.57
C VAL A 187 -6.93 3.20 -12.87
N PHE A 188 -7.08 4.05 -11.86
CA PHE A 188 -7.28 5.48 -12.06
C PHE A 188 -6.08 6.20 -12.70
N PRO A 189 -4.81 6.02 -12.25
CA PRO A 189 -3.66 6.65 -12.90
C PRO A 189 -3.44 6.13 -14.32
N ILE A 190 -3.64 4.83 -14.56
CA ILE A 190 -3.51 4.22 -15.89
C ILE A 190 -4.57 4.80 -16.82
N TYR A 191 -5.83 4.85 -16.38
CA TYR A 191 -6.92 5.47 -17.13
C TYR A 191 -6.61 6.93 -17.48
N THR A 192 -6.13 7.71 -16.51
CA THR A 192 -5.80 9.13 -16.70
C THR A 192 -4.69 9.30 -17.73
N SER A 193 -3.67 8.46 -17.70
CA SER A 193 -2.59 8.48 -18.69
C SER A 193 -3.09 8.09 -20.09
N LEU A 194 -3.87 7.01 -20.20
CA LEU A 194 -4.44 6.56 -21.46
C LEU A 194 -5.42 7.57 -22.08
N SER A 195 -6.23 8.23 -21.26
CA SER A 195 -7.22 9.21 -21.73
C SER A 195 -6.60 10.48 -22.33
N LYS A 196 -5.36 10.80 -21.93
CA LYS A 196 -4.59 11.94 -22.48
C LYS A 196 -3.96 11.64 -23.84
N LEU A 197 -3.87 10.36 -24.23
CA LEU A 197 -3.26 9.99 -25.52
C LEU A 197 -4.12 10.48 -26.70
N ASP A 198 -3.45 11.05 -27.70
CA ASP A 198 -4.12 11.41 -28.96
C ASP A 198 -4.44 10.11 -29.75
N PRO A 199 -5.71 9.86 -30.08
CA PRO A 199 -6.09 8.69 -30.89
C PRO A 199 -5.36 8.60 -32.23
N LYS A 200 -4.99 9.74 -32.81
CA LYS A 200 -4.23 9.84 -34.07
C LYS A 200 -2.89 9.10 -34.02
N LEU A 201 -2.29 8.91 -32.84
CA LEU A 201 -1.05 8.15 -32.71
C LEU A 201 -1.27 6.67 -33.03
N GLY A 202 -2.42 6.13 -32.62
CA GLY A 202 -2.82 4.76 -32.96
C GLY A 202 -3.15 4.60 -34.44
N GLU A 203 -3.91 5.54 -35.01
CA GLU A 203 -4.26 5.57 -36.43
C GLU A 203 -2.99 5.65 -37.31
N ALA A 204 -2.07 6.57 -37.01
CA ALA A 204 -0.80 6.71 -37.73
C ALA A 204 0.07 5.44 -37.68
N ALA A 205 0.08 4.74 -36.53
CA ALA A 205 0.79 3.46 -36.42
C ALA A 205 0.16 2.37 -37.30
N GLN A 206 -1.17 2.34 -37.42
CA GLN A 206 -1.89 1.42 -38.28
C GLN A 206 -1.67 1.74 -39.76
N ASP A 207 -1.64 3.01 -40.15
CA ASP A 207 -1.31 3.45 -41.50
C ASP A 207 0.11 3.06 -41.91
N LEU A 208 1.04 2.97 -40.97
CA LEU A 208 2.40 2.43 -41.16
C LEU A 208 2.47 0.89 -41.13
N GLY A 209 1.33 0.21 -41.16
CA GLY A 209 1.24 -1.26 -41.25
C GLY A 209 1.31 -1.98 -39.90
N CYS A 210 1.15 -1.29 -38.76
CA CYS A 210 1.02 -1.97 -37.48
C CYS A 210 -0.39 -2.59 -37.34
N ASN A 211 -0.44 -3.84 -36.90
CA ASN A 211 -1.70 -4.42 -36.42
C ASN A 211 -2.02 -3.91 -34.98
N GLU A 212 -3.23 -4.15 -34.48
CA GLU A 212 -3.68 -3.70 -33.16
C GLU A 212 -2.72 -4.09 -32.02
N TRP A 213 -2.20 -5.33 -32.04
CA TRP A 213 -1.25 -5.81 -31.04
C TRP A 213 0.09 -5.06 -31.07
N ARG A 214 0.60 -4.79 -32.29
CA ARG A 214 1.83 -3.99 -32.47
C ARG A 214 1.62 -2.52 -32.08
N THR A 215 0.47 -1.96 -32.42
CA THR A 215 0.09 -0.59 -31.99
C THR A 215 0.03 -0.52 -30.48
N PHE A 216 -0.61 -1.50 -29.83
CA PHE A 216 -0.65 -1.60 -28.37
C PHE A 216 0.74 -1.67 -27.76
N THR A 217 1.57 -2.63 -28.19
CA THR A 217 2.88 -2.87 -27.55
C THR A 217 3.94 -1.82 -27.85
N ARG A 218 3.86 -1.14 -29.01
CA ARG A 218 4.88 -0.16 -29.43
C ARG A 218 4.49 1.29 -29.20
N VAL A 219 3.20 1.59 -29.11
CA VAL A 219 2.69 2.96 -28.96
C VAL A 219 1.95 3.11 -27.63
N THR A 220 0.83 2.41 -27.44
CA THR A 220 -0.05 2.63 -26.30
C THR A 220 0.61 2.26 -24.97
N ALA A 221 1.21 1.07 -24.86
CA ALA A 221 1.82 0.59 -23.62
C ALA A 221 3.03 1.45 -23.18
N PRO A 222 3.99 1.81 -24.05
CA PRO A 222 5.08 2.70 -23.67
C PRO A 222 4.61 4.11 -23.24
N LEU A 223 3.64 4.68 -23.95
CA LEU A 223 3.11 6.01 -23.63
C LEU A 223 2.25 6.04 -22.35
N SER A 224 1.68 4.89 -21.96
CA SER A 224 0.93 4.77 -20.70
C SER A 224 1.82 4.39 -19.50
N LEU A 225 3.11 4.16 -19.70
CA LEU A 225 4.04 3.72 -18.65
C LEU A 225 4.08 4.65 -17.43
N PRO A 226 4.06 5.99 -17.55
CA PRO A 226 3.97 6.88 -16.39
C PRO A 226 2.74 6.61 -15.52
N GLY A 227 1.58 6.36 -16.15
CA GLY A 227 0.35 5.97 -15.43
C GLY A 227 0.49 4.62 -14.72
N VAL A 228 1.17 3.65 -15.34
CA VAL A 228 1.46 2.34 -14.73
C VAL A 228 2.37 2.49 -13.52
N ILE A 229 3.45 3.26 -13.62
CA ILE A 229 4.38 3.48 -12.50
C ILE A 229 3.66 4.17 -11.34
N SER A 230 2.86 5.18 -11.62
CA SER A 230 2.03 5.87 -10.62
C SER A 230 1.05 4.90 -9.95
N GLY A 231 0.34 4.06 -10.72
CA GLY A 231 -0.58 3.04 -10.21
C GLY A 231 0.13 2.00 -9.34
N VAL A 232 1.28 1.48 -9.79
CA VAL A 232 2.12 0.56 -9.01
C VAL A 232 2.52 1.18 -7.68
N THR A 233 2.95 2.43 -7.67
CA THR A 233 3.32 3.15 -6.45
C THR A 233 2.13 3.29 -5.50
N MET A 234 0.97 3.70 -6.03
CA MET A 234 -0.26 3.90 -5.24
C MET A 234 -0.84 2.60 -4.67
N VAL A 235 -0.55 1.45 -5.25
CA VAL A 235 -1.00 0.14 -4.75
C VAL A 235 0.05 -0.49 -3.85
N PHE A 236 1.32 -0.51 -4.25
CA PHE A 236 2.38 -1.20 -3.52
C PHE A 236 2.60 -0.64 -2.12
N MET A 237 2.68 0.70 -1.98
CA MET A 237 2.96 1.36 -0.70
C MET A 237 1.93 1.03 0.38
N PRO A 238 0.61 1.26 0.18
CA PRO A 238 -0.38 0.90 1.18
C PRO A 238 -0.52 -0.61 1.36
N SER A 239 -0.22 -1.43 0.35
CA SER A 239 -0.25 -2.89 0.47
C SER A 239 0.80 -3.42 1.43
N VAL A 240 2.01 -2.87 1.42
CA VAL A 240 3.09 -3.26 2.35
C VAL A 240 2.74 -2.88 3.80
N THR A 241 2.10 -1.71 3.99
CA THR A 241 1.81 -1.17 5.33
C THR A 241 0.47 -1.59 5.90
N THR A 242 -0.35 -2.32 5.13
CA THR A 242 -1.69 -2.71 5.60
C THR A 242 -1.62 -3.62 6.83
N PHE A 243 -2.47 -3.37 7.81
CA PHE A 243 -2.59 -4.16 9.02
C PHE A 243 -4.03 -4.65 9.27
N PHE A 244 -5.01 -3.91 8.81
CA PHE A 244 -6.41 -4.18 9.11
C PHE A 244 -6.97 -5.35 8.28
N ILE A 245 -6.61 -5.44 6.99
CA ILE A 245 -7.07 -6.52 6.10
C ILE A 245 -6.57 -7.88 6.58
N PRO A 246 -5.26 -8.08 6.85
CA PRO A 246 -4.78 -9.37 7.36
C PRO A 246 -5.35 -9.72 8.73
N ARG A 247 -5.60 -8.75 9.58
CA ARG A 247 -6.20 -8.98 10.90
C ARG A 247 -7.62 -9.52 10.80
N ILE A 248 -8.45 -8.97 9.90
CA ILE A 248 -9.86 -9.40 9.74
C ILE A 248 -9.97 -10.66 8.87
N LEU A 249 -9.40 -10.66 7.67
CA LEU A 249 -9.56 -11.76 6.73
C LEU A 249 -8.57 -12.91 6.96
N GLY A 250 -7.43 -12.62 7.57
CA GLY A 250 -6.40 -13.61 7.94
C GLY A 250 -6.65 -14.27 9.29
N GLY A 251 -7.44 -13.65 10.19
CA GLY A 251 -7.83 -14.21 11.47
C GLY A 251 -6.68 -14.64 12.37
N GLY A 252 -5.54 -13.94 12.30
CA GLY A 252 -4.32 -14.27 13.07
C GLY A 252 -3.44 -15.38 12.45
N ASN A 253 -3.92 -16.08 11.39
CA ASN A 253 -3.13 -17.10 10.70
C ASN A 253 -2.13 -16.48 9.69
N THR A 254 -2.39 -15.24 9.28
CA THR A 254 -1.55 -14.50 8.34
C THR A 254 -1.25 -13.14 8.94
N MET A 255 -0.09 -12.99 9.54
CA MET A 255 0.38 -11.72 10.10
C MET A 255 1.25 -11.02 9.07
N MET A 256 0.91 -9.76 8.76
CA MET A 256 1.75 -8.87 7.96
C MET A 256 2.54 -7.92 8.84
N PHE A 257 3.57 -7.28 8.28
CA PHE A 257 4.48 -6.46 9.05
C PHE A 257 3.80 -5.22 9.67
N GLY A 258 2.79 -4.66 8.99
CA GLY A 258 1.96 -3.60 9.56
C GLY A 258 1.15 -4.05 10.79
N ASP A 259 0.60 -5.27 10.75
CA ASP A 259 -0.13 -5.89 11.86
C ASP A 259 0.81 -6.21 13.04
N LEU A 260 2.04 -6.66 12.74
CA LEU A 260 3.08 -6.85 13.75
C LEU A 260 3.44 -5.54 14.46
N ILE A 261 3.65 -4.44 13.74
CA ILE A 261 3.92 -3.12 14.32
C ILE A 261 2.76 -2.68 15.22
N GLU A 262 1.53 -2.79 14.74
CA GLU A 262 0.34 -2.44 15.50
C GLU A 262 0.23 -3.26 16.78
N SER A 263 0.48 -4.56 16.72
CA SER A 263 0.48 -5.46 17.88
C SER A 263 1.52 -5.05 18.93
N LYS A 264 2.72 -4.61 18.52
CA LYS A 264 3.76 -4.12 19.43
C LYS A 264 3.32 -2.89 20.20
N PHE A 265 2.63 -1.94 19.53
CA PHE A 265 2.13 -0.73 20.17
C PHE A 265 0.90 -0.96 21.04
N LEU A 266 -0.13 -1.63 20.52
CA LEU A 266 -1.44 -1.69 21.14
C LEU A 266 -1.65 -2.92 22.03
N THR A 267 -1.06 -4.07 21.67
CA THR A 267 -1.28 -5.32 22.41
C THR A 267 -0.19 -5.54 23.44
N GLU A 268 1.07 -5.38 23.05
CA GLU A 268 2.22 -5.62 23.94
C GLU A 268 2.63 -4.37 24.73
N GLY A 269 2.21 -3.16 24.32
CA GLY A 269 2.61 -1.90 24.97
C GLY A 269 4.10 -1.56 24.83
N ASN A 270 4.84 -2.26 23.93
CA ASN A 270 6.26 -2.08 23.76
C ASN A 270 6.56 -1.03 22.69
N TRP A 271 6.54 0.23 23.12
CA TRP A 271 6.73 1.40 22.25
C TRP A 271 8.11 1.44 21.59
N ASN A 272 9.16 0.99 22.28
CA ASN A 272 10.54 1.03 21.79
C ASN A 272 10.73 0.06 20.62
N VAL A 273 10.32 -1.18 20.77
CA VAL A 273 10.41 -2.19 19.69
C VAL A 273 9.45 -1.85 18.55
N GLY A 274 8.20 -1.44 18.85
CA GLY A 274 7.23 -1.00 17.85
C GLY A 274 7.78 0.17 17.01
N SER A 275 8.44 1.13 17.66
CA SER A 275 9.08 2.27 16.96
C SER A 275 10.28 1.86 16.12
N ALA A 276 11.10 0.91 16.59
CA ALA A 276 12.23 0.38 15.81
C ALA A 276 11.76 -0.33 14.53
N LEU A 277 10.70 -1.16 14.62
CA LEU A 277 10.08 -1.81 13.46
C LEU A 277 9.46 -0.79 12.50
N SER A 278 8.79 0.24 13.04
CA SER A 278 8.22 1.34 12.24
C SER A 278 9.29 2.13 11.49
N LEU A 279 10.46 2.36 12.11
CA LEU A 279 11.59 3.04 11.47
C LEU A 279 12.15 2.21 10.30
N ILE A 280 12.30 0.89 10.49
CA ILE A 280 12.71 -0.05 9.43
C ILE A 280 11.72 0.02 8.27
N MET A 281 10.43 -0.04 8.56
CA MET A 281 9.36 0.06 7.55
C MET A 281 9.42 1.38 6.80
N MET A 282 9.59 2.50 7.51
CA MET A 282 9.70 3.84 6.92
C MET A 282 10.90 3.92 5.96
N ILE A 283 12.06 3.41 6.35
CA ILE A 283 13.26 3.38 5.49
C ILE A 283 12.99 2.54 4.23
N LEU A 284 12.36 1.37 4.39
CA LEU A 284 12.02 0.49 3.27
C LEU A 284 11.08 1.19 2.28
N ILE A 285 10.05 1.89 2.77
CA ILE A 285 9.11 2.66 1.94
C ILE A 285 9.85 3.78 1.20
N LEU A 286 10.71 4.53 1.88
CA LEU A 286 11.49 5.61 1.26
C LEU A 286 12.44 5.09 0.18
N VAL A 287 13.09 3.95 0.41
CA VAL A 287 13.94 3.28 -0.58
C VAL A 287 13.10 2.83 -1.79
N SER A 288 11.97 2.17 -1.54
CA SER A 288 11.06 1.72 -2.60
C SER A 288 10.55 2.89 -3.44
N LEU A 289 10.15 3.99 -2.78
CA LEU A 289 9.73 5.23 -3.46
C LEU A 289 10.87 5.83 -4.29
N GLY A 290 12.10 5.85 -3.74
CA GLY A 290 13.28 6.32 -4.46
C GLY A 290 13.60 5.51 -5.72
N VAL A 291 13.43 4.19 -5.66
CA VAL A 291 13.59 3.29 -6.80
C VAL A 291 12.52 3.55 -7.86
N LEU A 292 11.25 3.63 -7.46
CA LEU A 292 10.13 3.87 -8.38
C LEU A 292 10.22 5.26 -9.05
N ARG A 293 10.62 6.30 -8.32
CA ARG A 293 10.84 7.65 -8.89
C ARG A 293 11.96 7.70 -9.93
N ARG A 294 12.97 6.85 -9.82
CA ARG A 294 14.01 6.76 -10.88
C ARG A 294 13.50 6.14 -12.17
N ALA A 295 12.46 5.32 -12.09
CA ALA A 295 11.81 4.72 -13.25
C ALA A 295 10.81 5.69 -13.94
N ASP A 296 10.41 6.78 -13.27
CA ASP A 296 9.55 7.85 -13.81
C ASP A 296 10.26 9.21 -13.75
N PRO A 297 11.15 9.53 -14.74
CA PRO A 297 11.91 10.78 -14.74
C PRO A 297 11.04 12.03 -15.03
N GLU A 298 9.87 11.87 -15.64
CA GLU A 298 8.99 12.98 -16.06
C GLU A 298 7.95 13.38 -15.01
N GLY A 299 7.85 12.63 -13.90
CA GLY A 299 7.28 13.12 -12.65
C GLY A 299 5.81 13.55 -12.64
N GLU A 300 4.93 12.95 -13.44
CA GLU A 300 3.49 13.17 -13.26
C GLU A 300 2.96 12.64 -11.91
N GLY A 301 3.71 11.75 -11.25
CA GLY A 301 3.45 11.32 -9.87
C GLY A 301 3.87 12.32 -8.79
N GLY A 302 4.58 13.39 -9.14
CA GLY A 302 5.10 14.42 -8.21
C GLY A 302 4.16 15.59 -7.93
N SER A 303 3.01 15.68 -8.57
CA SER A 303 2.03 16.77 -8.34
C SER A 303 1.12 16.57 -7.12
N LEU A 304 1.41 15.60 -6.26
CA LEU A 304 0.69 15.37 -5.00
C LEU A 304 1.49 15.83 -3.76
N ILE A 305 2.54 16.67 -3.95
CA ILE A 305 3.21 17.36 -2.84
C ILE A 305 3.19 18.87 -3.09
#